data_6fa91a1cad36c8d51468fe6ff305c525
#
_entry.id   6fa91a1cad36c8d51468fe6ff305c525
#
_cell.length_a   1.000
_cell.length_b   1.000
_cell.length_c   1.000
_cell.angle_alpha   90.00
_cell.angle_beta   90.00
_cell.angle_gamma   90.00
#
_symmetry.space_group_name_H-M   'P 1'
#
loop_
_entity.id
_entity.type
_entity.pdbx_description
1 polymer ?
#
loop_
_entity_poly.entity_id
_entity_poly.type
_entity_poly.pdbx_seq_one_letter_code
_entity_poly.pdbx_strand_id
1 'polypeptide(L)'
;MLKLSNENKKFIKVILDGFFRIYLAEFFSKFKPKKYKAFSKYSIVCPIYNVEKYLEDFFESIIKQRLDFKNNIFIICVDDGSTDNSAKIIKKYQKKYPKNITYLYKANGGLSSARNYGLKFVKTHWLCFTDPDDFLNRDYFYEVDKNIKRYNNEN
;
A
#
# COMPACT_ATOMS: atom_id res chain seq x y z
N MET A 1 -3.19 -4.66 6.41
CA MET A 1 -4.14 -4.10 5.42
C MET A 1 -5.32 -3.49 6.14
N LEU A 2 -5.71 -2.26 5.81
CA LEU A 2 -6.73 -1.48 6.55
C LEU A 2 -7.88 -1.11 5.62
N LYS A 3 -9.12 -1.30 6.06
CA LYS A 3 -10.32 -0.81 5.39
C LYS A 3 -10.62 0.61 5.87
N LEU A 4 -10.67 1.58 4.97
CA LEU A 4 -10.86 2.99 5.25
C LEU A 4 -12.36 3.35 5.34
N SER A 5 -13.11 2.72 6.25
CA SER A 5 -14.50 3.06 6.54
C SER A 5 -14.82 2.96 8.02
N ASN A 6 -15.81 3.74 8.50
CA ASN A 6 -16.19 3.81 9.93
C ASN A 6 -16.68 2.47 10.53
N GLU A 7 -17.17 1.55 9.71
CA GLU A 7 -17.69 0.24 10.17
C GLU A 7 -16.58 -0.74 10.58
N ASN A 8 -15.32 -0.44 10.29
CA ASN A 8 -14.23 -1.39 10.44
C ASN A 8 -13.23 -1.12 11.57
N LYS A 9 -13.62 -0.37 12.60
CA LYS A 9 -12.79 -0.25 13.83
C LYS A 9 -12.41 -1.59 14.46
N LYS A 10 -13.23 -2.64 14.24
CA LYS A 10 -12.93 -4.01 14.68
C LYS A 10 -11.82 -4.68 13.88
N PHE A 11 -11.65 -4.33 12.59
CA PHE A 11 -10.69 -4.97 11.70
C PHE A 11 -9.25 -4.53 11.94
N ILE A 12 -9.04 -3.29 12.36
CA ILE A 12 -7.72 -2.76 12.77
C ILE A 12 -7.11 -3.61 13.88
N LYS A 13 -7.95 -4.29 14.66
CA LYS A 13 -7.54 -5.13 15.80
C LYS A 13 -6.79 -6.40 15.41
N VAL A 14 -6.99 -6.90 14.20
CA VAL A 14 -6.46 -8.20 13.74
C VAL A 14 -5.09 -8.09 13.05
N ILE A 15 -4.75 -6.92 12.48
CA ILE A 15 -3.60 -6.76 11.59
C ILE A 15 -2.42 -6.01 12.22
N LEU A 16 -2.65 -5.31 13.31
CA LEU A 16 -1.62 -4.50 13.97
C LEU A 16 -1.42 -4.96 15.42
N ASP A 17 -0.68 -6.04 15.61
CA ASP A 17 -0.18 -6.36 16.94
C ASP A 17 0.91 -5.36 17.35
N GLY A 18 0.57 -4.58 18.37
CA GLY A 18 1.49 -4.01 19.31
C GLY A 18 1.68 -2.50 19.30
N PHE A 19 2.37 -1.83 18.46
CA PHE A 19 2.82 -0.45 18.70
C PHE A 19 2.14 0.68 17.91
N PHE A 20 1.40 0.37 16.86
CA PHE A 20 0.85 1.38 15.91
C PHE A 20 -0.63 1.72 16.12
N ARG A 21 -1.28 1.12 17.11
CA ARG A 21 -2.75 1.11 17.28
C ARG A 21 -3.39 2.47 17.56
N ILE A 22 -2.76 3.33 18.32
CA ILE A 22 -3.39 4.55 18.86
C ILE A 22 -3.29 5.72 17.85
N TYR A 23 -2.16 5.89 17.20
CA TYR A 23 -1.93 7.03 16.30
C TYR A 23 -2.69 6.95 14.98
N LEU A 24 -2.88 5.75 14.44
CA LEU A 24 -3.58 5.55 13.17
C LEU A 24 -5.10 5.70 13.31
N ALA A 25 -5.69 5.29 14.43
CA ALA A 25 -7.13 5.36 14.63
C ALA A 25 -7.65 6.80 14.67
N GLU A 26 -6.94 7.73 15.31
CA GLU A 26 -7.31 9.15 15.33
C GLU A 26 -7.07 9.85 14.00
N PHE A 27 -5.98 9.50 13.31
CA PHE A 27 -5.67 10.05 12.00
C PHE A 27 -6.71 9.63 10.94
N PHE A 28 -7.10 8.35 10.93
CA PHE A 28 -8.09 7.83 9.98
C PHE A 28 -9.53 8.28 10.27
N SER A 29 -9.86 8.66 11.51
CA SER A 29 -11.19 9.19 11.85
C SER A 29 -11.48 10.54 11.15
N LYS A 30 -10.44 11.28 10.78
CA LYS A 30 -10.53 12.56 10.06
C LYS A 30 -10.60 12.40 8.53
N PHE A 31 -10.28 11.23 8.00
CA PHE A 31 -10.33 10.95 6.56
C PHE A 31 -11.68 10.32 6.19
N LYS A 32 -12.65 11.15 5.79
CA LYS A 32 -13.82 10.65 5.05
C LYS A 32 -13.34 10.32 3.63
N PRO A 33 -13.34 9.04 3.21
CA PRO A 33 -12.97 8.71 1.84
C PRO A 33 -13.99 9.35 0.90
N LYS A 34 -13.52 10.23 0.01
CA LYS A 34 -14.35 10.64 -1.13
C LYS A 34 -14.72 9.34 -1.88
N LYS A 35 -16.01 9.18 -2.23
CA LYS A 35 -16.48 8.06 -3.07
C LYS A 35 -15.85 8.20 -4.45
N TYR A 36 -14.63 7.67 -4.61
CA TYR A 36 -14.04 7.48 -5.93
C TYR A 36 -14.44 6.09 -6.43
N LYS A 37 -14.78 5.99 -7.70
CA LYS A 37 -14.90 4.72 -8.39
C LYS A 37 -13.48 4.18 -8.52
N ALA A 38 -13.03 3.45 -7.49
CA ALA A 38 -11.65 2.97 -7.42
C ALA A 38 -11.43 1.93 -8.51
N PHE A 39 -10.43 2.15 -9.33
CA PHE A 39 -9.99 1.19 -10.35
C PHE A 39 -9.40 -0.07 -9.70
N SER A 40 -8.77 0.07 -8.54
CA SER A 40 -8.15 -1.00 -7.77
C SER A 40 -8.80 -1.17 -6.41
N LYS A 41 -8.75 -2.38 -5.84
CA LYS A 41 -9.31 -2.70 -4.52
C LYS A 41 -8.35 -2.38 -3.38
N TYR A 42 -7.04 -2.57 -3.61
CA TYR A 42 -5.99 -2.54 -2.61
C TYR A 42 -4.93 -1.51 -2.97
N SER A 43 -4.56 -0.67 -2.02
CA SER A 43 -3.38 0.18 -2.12
C SER A 43 -2.24 -0.40 -1.28
N ILE A 44 -1.03 -0.35 -1.84
CA ILE A 44 0.21 -0.56 -1.12
C ILE A 44 0.88 0.81 -1.00
N VAL A 45 1.17 1.25 0.22
CA VAL A 45 2.02 2.42 0.46
C VAL A 45 3.39 1.90 0.84
N CYS A 46 4.37 2.18 -0.02
CA CYS A 46 5.75 1.71 0.12
C CYS A 46 6.68 2.90 0.30
N PRO A 47 7.29 3.09 1.49
CA PRO A 47 8.32 4.08 1.71
C PRO A 47 9.63 3.61 1.07
N ILE A 48 10.31 4.52 0.37
CA ILE A 48 11.53 4.22 -0.39
C ILE A 48 12.64 5.13 0.11
N TYR A 49 13.77 4.54 0.49
CA TYR A 49 14.99 5.28 0.79
C TYR A 49 16.23 4.42 0.56
N ASN A 50 16.96 4.66 -0.53
CA ASN A 50 18.21 3.94 -0.91
C ASN A 50 18.06 2.41 -0.90
N VAL A 51 17.10 1.89 -1.66
CA VAL A 51 16.73 0.46 -1.69
C VAL A 51 16.79 -0.14 -3.10
N GLU A 52 17.60 0.43 -4.00
CA GLU A 52 17.70 0.00 -5.40
C GLU A 52 17.86 -1.50 -5.60
N LYS A 53 18.58 -2.16 -4.68
CA LYS A 53 18.89 -3.60 -4.75
C LYS A 53 17.66 -4.51 -4.62
N TYR A 54 16.60 -4.04 -3.96
CA TYR A 54 15.43 -4.85 -3.62
C TYR A 54 14.22 -4.56 -4.51
N LEU A 55 14.19 -3.39 -5.16
CA LEU A 55 13.00 -2.89 -5.84
C LEU A 55 12.51 -3.77 -6.98
N GLU A 56 13.39 -4.40 -7.74
CA GLU A 56 12.96 -5.27 -8.85
C GLU A 56 12.23 -6.50 -8.30
N ASP A 57 12.79 -7.16 -7.29
CA ASP A 57 12.17 -8.33 -6.66
C ASP A 57 10.86 -7.95 -5.95
N PHE A 58 10.83 -6.80 -5.26
CA PHE A 58 9.63 -6.24 -4.67
C PHE A 58 8.51 -6.08 -5.71
N PHE A 59 8.75 -5.37 -6.81
CA PHE A 59 7.74 -5.18 -7.85
C PHE A 59 7.30 -6.49 -8.49
N GLU A 60 8.24 -7.38 -8.81
CA GLU A 60 7.92 -8.68 -9.40
C GLU A 60 7.06 -9.54 -8.46
N SER A 61 7.30 -9.50 -7.14
CA SER A 61 6.50 -10.24 -6.16
C SER A 61 5.04 -9.77 -6.12
N ILE A 62 4.79 -8.47 -6.35
CA ILE A 62 3.45 -7.90 -6.38
C ILE A 62 2.79 -8.09 -7.75
N ILE A 63 3.54 -7.93 -8.84
CA ILE A 63 3.02 -8.09 -10.20
C ILE A 63 2.58 -9.55 -10.46
N LYS A 64 3.29 -10.52 -9.87
CA LYS A 64 3.01 -11.96 -10.00
C LYS A 64 1.98 -12.49 -9.01
N GLN A 65 1.29 -11.63 -8.27
CA GLN A 65 0.24 -12.07 -7.36
C GLN A 65 -0.85 -12.87 -8.09
N ARG A 66 -1.37 -13.90 -7.44
CA ARG A 66 -2.50 -14.71 -7.95
C ARG A 66 -3.77 -13.86 -8.13
N LEU A 67 -4.00 -12.89 -7.26
CA LEU A 67 -4.99 -11.84 -7.50
C LEU A 67 -4.48 -10.92 -8.60
N ASP A 68 -5.24 -10.76 -9.69
CA ASP A 68 -4.84 -9.96 -10.84
C ASP A 68 -4.39 -8.54 -10.42
N PHE A 69 -3.08 -8.31 -10.55
CA PHE A 69 -2.42 -7.06 -10.19
C PHE A 69 -3.05 -5.86 -10.90
N LYS A 70 -3.27 -5.97 -12.23
CA LYS A 70 -3.70 -4.83 -13.05
C LYS A 70 -5.06 -4.28 -12.65
N ASN A 71 -5.95 -5.14 -12.18
CA ASN A 71 -7.32 -4.77 -11.83
C ASN A 71 -7.54 -4.58 -10.32
N ASN A 72 -6.61 -5.00 -9.48
CA ASN A 72 -6.86 -5.04 -8.04
C ASN A 72 -5.86 -4.28 -7.17
N ILE A 73 -4.63 -4.04 -7.63
CA ILE A 73 -3.55 -3.53 -6.78
C ILE A 73 -3.02 -2.20 -7.31
N PHE A 74 -2.86 -1.23 -6.41
CA PHE A 74 -2.27 0.07 -6.68
C PHE A 74 -1.10 0.32 -5.73
N ILE A 75 0.08 0.63 -6.26
CA ILE A 75 1.30 0.87 -5.48
C ILE A 75 1.60 2.37 -5.46
N ILE A 76 1.78 2.91 -4.28
CA ILE A 76 2.19 4.28 -4.02
C ILE A 76 3.61 4.23 -3.46
N CYS A 77 4.60 4.44 -4.30
CA CYS A 77 6.00 4.52 -3.92
C CYS A 77 6.33 5.94 -3.47
N VAL A 78 6.69 6.11 -2.21
CA VAL A 78 7.08 7.40 -1.65
C VAL A 78 8.59 7.42 -1.45
N ASP A 79 9.28 8.06 -2.37
CA ASP A 79 10.72 8.26 -2.30
C ASP A 79 11.04 9.38 -1.30
N ASP A 80 11.62 9.00 -0.18
CA ASP A 80 12.00 9.86 0.93
C ASP A 80 13.42 10.43 0.76
N GLY A 81 13.72 10.94 -0.43
CA GLY A 81 14.99 11.57 -0.74
C GLY A 81 16.12 10.59 -1.06
N SER A 82 15.85 9.50 -1.79
CA SER A 82 16.89 8.57 -2.23
C SER A 82 17.95 9.23 -3.09
N THR A 83 19.19 8.77 -2.94
CA THR A 83 20.38 9.22 -3.69
C THR A 83 20.92 8.14 -4.62
N ASP A 84 20.38 6.92 -4.56
CA ASP A 84 20.70 5.79 -5.42
C ASP A 84 19.79 5.73 -6.67
N ASN A 85 19.78 4.60 -7.39
CA ASN A 85 18.93 4.43 -8.57
C ASN A 85 17.46 4.05 -8.26
N SER A 86 17.02 4.10 -7.00
CA SER A 86 15.65 3.75 -6.61
C SER A 86 14.60 4.48 -7.44
N ALA A 87 14.73 5.80 -7.58
CA ALA A 87 13.81 6.61 -8.38
C ALA A 87 13.74 6.17 -9.86
N LYS A 88 14.87 5.81 -10.45
CA LYS A 88 14.97 5.35 -11.85
C LYS A 88 14.24 4.02 -12.05
N ILE A 89 14.43 3.08 -11.10
CA ILE A 89 13.77 1.77 -11.14
C ILE A 89 12.27 1.94 -11.02
N ILE A 90 11.78 2.72 -10.05
CA ILE A 90 10.36 2.95 -9.84
C ILE A 90 9.71 3.57 -11.09
N LYS A 91 10.33 4.58 -11.69
CA LYS A 91 9.83 5.22 -12.91
C LYS A 91 9.78 4.26 -14.11
N LYS A 92 10.71 3.29 -14.21
CA LYS A 92 10.66 2.20 -15.20
C LYS A 92 9.38 1.37 -15.03
N TYR A 93 9.06 0.96 -13.80
CA TYR A 93 7.86 0.19 -13.50
C TYR A 93 6.58 1.03 -13.65
N GLN A 94 6.59 2.29 -13.24
CA GLN A 94 5.47 3.21 -13.45
C GLN A 94 5.16 3.39 -14.94
N LYS A 95 6.16 3.52 -15.81
CA LYS A 95 5.96 3.59 -17.26
C LYS A 95 5.32 2.32 -17.82
N LYS A 96 5.67 1.15 -17.28
CA LYS A 96 5.09 -0.15 -17.69
C LYS A 96 3.67 -0.34 -17.16
N TYR A 97 3.37 0.20 -15.96
CA TYR A 97 2.09 0.05 -15.27
C TYR A 97 1.54 1.40 -14.76
N PRO A 98 1.25 2.35 -15.67
CA PRO A 98 0.94 3.73 -15.28
C PRO A 98 -0.35 3.88 -14.48
N LYS A 99 -1.26 2.91 -14.56
CA LYS A 99 -2.51 2.90 -13.78
C LYS A 99 -2.35 2.29 -12.39
N ASN A 100 -1.29 1.52 -12.18
CA ASN A 100 -1.10 0.71 -10.97
C ASN A 100 0.04 1.21 -10.08
N ILE A 101 0.99 1.99 -10.61
CA ILE A 101 2.16 2.43 -9.87
C ILE A 101 2.27 3.95 -9.94
N THR A 102 2.37 4.59 -8.79
CA THR A 102 2.61 6.02 -8.66
C THR A 102 3.93 6.25 -7.91
N TYR A 103 4.77 7.09 -8.49
CA TYR A 103 5.99 7.60 -7.87
C TYR A 103 5.74 8.98 -7.28
N LEU A 104 6.08 9.14 -6.01
CA LEU A 104 6.03 10.40 -5.28
C LEU A 104 7.42 10.65 -4.67
N TYR A 105 7.90 11.88 -4.79
CA TYR A 105 9.15 12.31 -4.17
C TYR A 105 8.88 13.30 -3.05
N LYS A 106 9.65 13.22 -1.97
CA LYS A 106 9.72 14.23 -0.92
C LYS A 106 11.14 14.33 -0.36
N ALA A 107 11.48 15.46 0.24
CA ALA A 107 12.70 15.58 1.04
C ALA A 107 12.68 14.58 2.19
N ASN A 108 13.85 14.03 2.54
CA ASN A 108 13.97 13.03 3.61
C ASN A 108 13.35 13.54 4.91
N GLY A 109 12.53 12.70 5.51
CA GLY A 109 11.83 12.98 6.76
C GLY A 109 11.55 11.71 7.55
N GLY A 110 12.11 10.59 7.10
CA GLY A 110 12.04 9.29 7.75
C GLY A 110 10.78 8.49 7.40
N LEU A 111 10.80 7.23 7.79
CA LEU A 111 9.82 6.19 7.47
C LEU A 111 8.36 6.61 7.72
N SER A 112 8.09 7.12 8.93
CA SER A 112 6.73 7.54 9.30
C SER A 112 6.24 8.72 8.46
N SER A 113 7.14 9.66 8.13
CA SER A 113 6.84 10.81 7.27
C SER A 113 6.48 10.35 5.86
N ALA A 114 7.23 9.41 5.29
CA ALA A 114 6.97 8.85 3.98
C ALA A 114 5.64 8.09 3.94
N ARG A 115 5.36 7.23 4.92
CA ARG A 115 4.08 6.51 5.05
C ARG A 115 2.90 7.47 5.15
N ASN A 116 2.98 8.49 6.02
CA ASN A 116 1.94 9.51 6.19
C ASN A 116 1.73 10.34 4.91
N TYR A 117 2.80 10.62 4.17
CA TYR A 117 2.69 11.32 2.90
C TYR A 117 1.94 10.46 1.86
N GLY A 118 2.29 9.17 1.75
CA GLY A 118 1.64 8.24 0.84
C GLY A 118 0.15 8.03 1.12
N LEU A 119 -0.27 8.08 2.38
CA LEU A 119 -1.68 7.95 2.78
C LEU A 119 -2.59 8.99 2.12
N LYS A 120 -2.09 10.18 1.82
CA LYS A 120 -2.86 11.25 1.16
C LYS A 120 -3.30 10.88 -0.26
N PHE A 121 -2.64 9.90 -0.87
CA PHE A 121 -2.89 9.45 -2.25
C PHE A 121 -3.66 8.13 -2.33
N VAL A 122 -4.00 7.53 -1.19
CA VAL A 122 -4.81 6.31 -1.14
C VAL A 122 -6.24 6.60 -1.59
N LYS A 123 -6.71 5.86 -2.62
CA LYS A 123 -8.05 6.00 -3.20
C LYS A 123 -8.88 4.71 -3.09
N THR A 124 -8.32 3.68 -2.50
CA THR A 124 -8.95 2.35 -2.37
C THR A 124 -9.59 2.17 -1.00
N HIS A 125 -10.45 1.16 -0.87
CA HIS A 125 -11.07 0.82 0.43
C HIS A 125 -10.09 0.16 1.39
N TRP A 126 -9.06 -0.51 0.84
CA TRP A 126 -8.09 -1.27 1.61
C TRP A 126 -6.69 -0.78 1.31
N LEU A 127 -5.88 -0.68 2.34
CA LEU A 127 -4.47 -0.38 2.18
C LEU A 127 -3.61 -1.31 3.03
N CYS A 128 -2.38 -1.53 2.60
CA CYS A 128 -1.30 -2.05 3.44
C CYS A 128 -0.04 -1.19 3.28
N PHE A 129 0.80 -1.24 4.30
CA PHE A 129 2.17 -0.80 4.21
C PHE A 129 3.04 -2.02 3.92
N THR A 130 4.01 -1.87 3.04
CA THR A 130 4.98 -2.91 2.72
C THR A 130 6.32 -2.23 2.55
N ASP A 131 7.34 -2.73 3.19
CA ASP A 131 8.68 -2.21 3.03
C ASP A 131 9.31 -2.80 1.74
N PRO A 132 10.18 -2.07 1.04
CA PRO A 132 10.65 -2.45 -0.29
C PRO A 132 11.66 -3.60 -0.29
N ASP A 133 12.16 -4.00 0.87
CA ASP A 133 12.99 -5.18 1.12
C ASP A 133 12.17 -6.44 1.47
N ASP A 134 10.84 -6.29 1.58
CA ASP A 134 9.92 -7.41 1.78
C ASP A 134 9.57 -8.09 0.45
N PHE A 135 9.39 -9.41 0.52
CA PHE A 135 8.91 -10.24 -0.57
C PHE A 135 7.51 -10.78 -0.25
N LEU A 136 6.53 -10.46 -1.10
CA LEU A 136 5.17 -10.94 -0.91
C LEU A 136 4.97 -12.32 -1.54
N ASN A 137 4.47 -13.27 -0.73
CA ASN A 137 4.04 -14.57 -1.25
C ASN A 137 2.99 -14.37 -2.36
N ARG A 138 3.04 -15.22 -3.40
CA ARG A 138 2.15 -15.16 -4.57
C ARG A 138 0.66 -15.14 -4.21
N ASP A 139 0.27 -15.79 -3.14
CA ASP A 139 -1.13 -15.91 -2.72
C ASP A 139 -1.56 -14.85 -1.70
N TYR A 140 -0.65 -13.93 -1.29
CA TYR A 140 -0.91 -12.96 -0.24
C TYR A 140 -2.22 -12.18 -0.45
N PHE A 141 -2.37 -11.48 -1.57
CA PHE A 141 -3.59 -10.71 -1.84
C PHE A 141 -4.81 -11.57 -2.14
N TYR A 142 -4.62 -12.78 -2.66
CA TYR A 142 -5.71 -13.74 -2.86
C TYR A 142 -6.31 -14.18 -1.53
N GLU A 143 -5.49 -14.55 -0.56
CA GLU A 143 -5.96 -14.95 0.77
C GLU A 143 -6.57 -13.76 1.53
N VAL A 144 -6.01 -12.58 1.39
CA VAL A 144 -6.60 -11.35 1.95
C VAL A 144 -7.99 -11.10 1.36
N ASP A 145 -8.16 -11.14 0.03
CA ASP A 145 -9.45 -10.92 -0.65
C ASP A 145 -10.50 -11.97 -0.24
N LYS A 146 -10.08 -13.22 -0.14
CA LYS A 146 -10.92 -14.33 0.30
C LYS A 146 -11.44 -14.13 1.74
N ASN A 147 -10.56 -13.76 2.67
CA ASN A 147 -10.94 -13.54 4.06
C ASN A 147 -11.82 -12.29 4.22
N ILE A 148 -11.59 -11.22 3.47
CA ILE A 148 -12.44 -10.04 3.46
C ILE A 148 -13.85 -10.37 2.95
N LYS A 149 -13.96 -11.15 1.88
CA LYS A 149 -15.26 -11.58 1.33
C LYS A 149 -16.02 -12.44 2.32
N ARG A 150 -15.33 -13.41 2.95
CA ARG A 150 -15.92 -14.26 3.98
C ARG A 150 -16.49 -13.43 5.13
N TYR A 151 -15.68 -12.51 5.66
CA TYR A 151 -16.12 -11.62 6.75
C TYR A 151 -17.33 -10.75 6.38
N ASN A 152 -17.37 -10.22 5.15
CA ASN A 152 -18.50 -9.39 4.70
C ASN A 152 -19.79 -10.21 4.46
N ASN A 153 -19.71 -11.52 4.26
CA ASN A 153 -20.88 -12.40 4.08
C ASN A 153 -21.39 -12.97 5.41
N GLU A 154 -20.59 -12.91 6.48
CA GLU A 154 -20.96 -13.38 7.82
C GLU A 154 -21.56 -12.25 8.70
N ASN A 155 -21.59 -11.00 8.20
CA ASN A 155 -22.17 -9.82 8.87
C ASN A 155 -23.14 -9.09 7.95
#